data_f64325934882869ea85be4350cdd6cc4
#
_entry.id   f64325934882869ea85be4350cdd6cc4
#
_cell.length_a   1.000
_cell.length_b   1.000
_cell.length_c   1.000
_cell.angle_alpha   90.00
_cell.angle_beta   90.00
_cell.angle_gamma   90.00
#
_symmetry.space_group_name_H-M   'P 1'
#
loop_
_entity.id
_entity.type
_entity.pdbx_description
1 polymer ?
#
loop_
_entity_poly.entity_id
_entity_poly.type
_entity_poly.pdbx_seq_one_letter_code
_entity_poly.pdbx_strand_id
1 'polypeptide(L)'
;PGAGKTAALVSMLEHLGKDRAIYAHGIPDLKIPHVVLDDPAAWPDTVPDGAVVIIDEVQTVWRPAGPGQKIPDSIQKLETHRHRGLDFYIITQGPNLVHSNVRALVGRHVHLRDIGVFGRWWYEWPETADNCRTGWKNAPTKKRYRLPKHIFGQYKSASLHVKPERSVPPVLFVFLA
;
A
#
# COMPACT_ATOMS: atom_id res chain seq x y z
N PRO A 1 0.88 -11.59 -1.64
CA PRO A 1 1.80 -11.60 -0.51
C PRO A 1 3.25 -11.56 -1.01
N GLY A 2 4.17 -10.90 -0.27
CA GLY A 2 5.62 -10.97 -0.57
C GLY A 2 6.15 -10.04 -1.67
N ALA A 3 5.33 -9.27 -2.36
CA ALA A 3 5.79 -8.34 -3.40
C ALA A 3 6.59 -7.12 -2.88
N GLY A 4 6.67 -6.93 -1.55
CA GLY A 4 7.40 -5.83 -0.92
C GLY A 4 6.66 -4.50 -0.85
N LYS A 5 5.32 -4.52 -0.81
CA LYS A 5 4.49 -3.31 -0.71
C LYS A 5 4.82 -2.48 0.54
N THR A 6 4.80 -3.12 1.71
CA THR A 6 5.13 -2.46 2.98
C THR A 6 6.55 -1.91 2.97
N ALA A 7 7.54 -2.66 2.45
CA ALA A 7 8.91 -2.18 2.32
C ALA A 7 9.02 -0.97 1.38
N ALA A 8 8.28 -0.97 0.27
CA ALA A 8 8.24 0.16 -0.64
C ALA A 8 7.68 1.41 0.03
N LEU A 9 6.60 1.26 0.80
CA LEU A 9 6.03 2.36 1.57
C LEU A 9 7.00 2.86 2.63
N VAL A 10 7.59 1.97 3.45
CA VAL A 10 8.55 2.35 4.49
C VAL A 10 9.73 3.14 3.90
N SER A 11 10.20 2.77 2.69
CA SER A 11 11.26 3.55 2.01
C SER A 11 10.83 4.97 1.62
N MET A 12 9.55 5.18 1.36
CA MET A 12 9.01 6.53 1.07
C MET A 12 8.90 7.37 2.35
N LEU A 13 8.60 6.74 3.49
CA LEU A 13 8.42 7.44 4.77
C LEU A 13 9.66 8.14 5.27
N GLU A 14 10.84 7.66 4.94
CA GLU A 14 12.11 8.32 5.28
C GLU A 14 12.19 9.76 4.73
N HIS A 15 11.49 10.02 3.63
CA HIS A 15 11.40 11.35 3.02
C HIS A 15 10.16 12.12 3.46
N LEU A 16 9.03 11.44 3.65
CA LEU A 16 7.75 12.07 3.98
C LEU A 16 7.65 12.50 5.44
N GLY A 17 8.33 11.81 6.35
CA GLY A 17 8.24 12.02 7.79
C GLY A 17 9.24 13.03 8.37
N LYS A 18 10.05 13.73 7.55
CA LYS A 18 11.08 14.63 8.07
C LYS A 18 10.51 15.80 8.88
N ASP A 19 9.35 16.31 8.47
CA ASP A 19 8.72 17.49 9.06
C ASP A 19 7.25 17.26 9.45
N ARG A 20 6.78 16.01 9.46
CA ARG A 20 5.37 15.67 9.69
C ARG A 20 5.22 14.50 10.65
N ALA A 21 4.21 14.56 11.51
CA ALA A 21 3.86 13.43 12.37
C ALA A 21 3.35 12.26 11.53
N ILE A 22 3.83 11.06 11.81
CA ILE A 22 3.39 9.81 11.17
C ILE A 22 2.51 9.04 12.12
N TYR A 23 1.33 8.64 11.67
CA TYR A 23 0.40 7.75 12.36
C TYR A 23 0.32 6.44 11.58
N ALA A 24 0.67 5.33 12.18
CA ALA A 24 0.79 4.05 11.49
C ALA A 24 -0.05 2.94 12.13
N HIS A 25 -0.78 2.20 11.30
CA HIS A 25 -1.50 1.00 11.65
C HIS A 25 -0.99 -0.21 10.86
N GLY A 26 -0.85 -1.36 11.54
CA GLY A 26 -0.58 -2.64 10.88
C GLY A 26 0.87 -2.88 10.47
N ILE A 27 1.84 -2.04 10.87
CA ILE A 27 3.26 -2.24 10.57
C ILE A 27 4.01 -2.56 11.87
N PRO A 28 4.22 -3.84 12.20
CA PRO A 28 4.92 -4.23 13.43
C PRO A 28 6.37 -3.78 13.43
N ASP A 29 6.88 -3.38 14.60
CA ASP A 29 8.27 -3.01 14.85
C ASP A 29 8.82 -1.95 13.87
N LEU A 30 7.97 -1.01 13.41
CA LEU A 30 8.40 0.11 12.58
C LEU A 30 9.34 1.01 13.37
N LYS A 31 10.58 1.16 12.91
CA LYS A 31 11.63 1.94 13.61
C LYS A 31 11.62 3.42 13.26
N ILE A 32 10.94 3.81 12.19
CA ILE A 32 10.73 5.22 11.87
C ILE A 32 9.85 5.82 12.97
N PRO A 33 10.20 7.00 13.54
CA PRO A 33 9.38 7.65 14.55
C PRO A 33 7.93 7.81 14.10
N HIS A 34 6.99 7.25 14.85
CA HIS A 34 5.57 7.28 14.54
C HIS A 34 4.72 7.12 15.80
N VAL A 35 3.46 7.48 15.69
CA VAL A 35 2.41 7.18 16.67
C VAL A 35 1.65 5.95 16.17
N VAL A 36 1.43 4.97 17.04
CA VAL A 36 0.62 3.80 16.71
C VAL A 36 -0.84 4.22 16.63
N LEU A 37 -1.49 3.92 15.53
CA LEU A 37 -2.92 4.12 15.34
C LEU A 37 -3.65 2.80 15.60
N ASP A 38 -4.08 2.59 16.83
CA ASP A 38 -4.71 1.33 17.24
C ASP A 38 -6.03 1.09 16.51
N ASP A 39 -6.87 2.10 16.43
CA ASP A 39 -8.11 2.08 15.64
C ASP A 39 -8.03 3.06 14.47
N PRO A 40 -7.77 2.56 13.25
CA PRO A 40 -7.72 3.43 12.07
C PRO A 40 -9.06 4.08 11.73
N ALA A 41 -10.19 3.52 12.17
CA ALA A 41 -11.49 4.15 11.95
C ALA A 41 -11.71 5.40 12.81
N ALA A 42 -10.98 5.53 13.92
CA ALA A 42 -11.00 6.71 14.79
C ALA A 42 -10.09 7.86 14.31
N TRP A 43 -9.44 7.74 13.14
CA TRP A 43 -8.53 8.76 12.63
C TRP A 43 -9.10 10.20 12.64
N PRO A 44 -10.41 10.42 12.39
CA PRO A 44 -10.93 11.78 12.32
C PRO A 44 -10.74 12.57 13.61
N ASP A 45 -10.77 11.88 14.74
CA ASP A 45 -10.75 12.47 16.08
C ASP A 45 -9.36 12.34 16.76
N THR A 46 -8.51 11.44 16.26
CA THR A 46 -7.21 11.11 16.87
C THR A 46 -6.00 11.66 16.14
N VAL A 47 -6.12 11.90 14.82
CA VAL A 47 -5.01 12.35 13.99
C VAL A 47 -5.05 13.89 13.85
N PRO A 48 -3.95 14.60 14.20
CA PRO A 48 -3.88 16.05 14.03
C PRO A 48 -3.71 16.45 12.57
N ASP A 49 -4.02 17.70 12.27
CA ASP A 49 -3.85 18.28 10.94
C ASP A 49 -2.38 18.24 10.51
N GLY A 50 -2.15 18.09 9.22
CA GLY A 50 -0.80 18.02 8.64
C GLY A 50 -0.10 16.66 8.76
N ALA A 51 -0.68 15.67 9.43
CA ALA A 51 -0.06 14.36 9.62
C ALA A 51 -0.07 13.48 8.36
N VAL A 52 0.78 12.46 8.37
CA VAL A 52 0.79 11.34 7.42
C VAL A 52 0.16 10.12 8.10
N VAL A 53 -0.85 9.54 7.48
CA VAL A 53 -1.56 8.36 7.99
C VAL A 53 -1.25 7.15 7.13
N ILE A 54 -0.87 6.07 7.78
CA ILE A 54 -0.50 4.81 7.12
C ILE A 54 -1.38 3.69 7.65
N ILE A 55 -1.99 2.94 6.74
CA ILE A 55 -2.80 1.78 7.10
C ILE A 55 -2.36 0.59 6.23
N ASP A 56 -1.70 -0.38 6.84
CA ASP A 56 -1.41 -1.65 6.17
C ASP A 56 -2.63 -2.58 6.30
N GLU A 57 -2.83 -3.41 5.28
CA GLU A 57 -3.99 -4.31 5.14
C GLU A 57 -5.34 -3.56 5.33
N VAL A 58 -5.49 -2.40 4.68
CA VAL A 58 -6.64 -1.49 4.84
C VAL A 58 -8.00 -2.16 4.60
N GLN A 59 -8.05 -3.27 3.89
CA GLN A 59 -9.27 -4.06 3.71
C GLN A 59 -9.80 -4.69 5.02
N THR A 60 -9.00 -4.71 6.07
CA THR A 60 -9.49 -5.14 7.40
C THR A 60 -10.31 -4.06 8.08
N VAL A 61 -10.09 -2.79 7.73
CA VAL A 61 -10.72 -1.60 8.29
C VAL A 61 -11.87 -1.11 7.42
N TRP A 62 -11.61 -0.89 6.13
CA TRP A 62 -12.55 -0.31 5.16
C TRP A 62 -12.94 -1.31 4.07
N ARG A 63 -13.71 -2.30 4.47
CA ARG A 63 -14.22 -3.36 3.56
C ARG A 63 -15.26 -2.82 2.59
N PRO A 64 -15.45 -3.49 1.43
CA PRO A 64 -16.59 -3.21 0.57
C PRO A 64 -17.90 -3.32 1.33
N ALA A 65 -18.77 -2.33 1.14
CA ALA A 65 -20.12 -2.34 1.70
C ALA A 65 -21.10 -3.04 0.76
N GLY A 66 -22.08 -3.72 1.33
CA GLY A 66 -23.24 -4.22 0.61
C GLY A 66 -24.21 -3.11 0.20
N PRO A 67 -25.15 -3.40 -0.72
CA PRO A 67 -26.18 -2.44 -1.11
C PRO A 67 -26.97 -1.92 0.10
N GLY A 68 -27.13 -0.59 0.19
CA GLY A 68 -27.92 0.05 1.26
C GLY A 68 -27.21 0.16 2.61
N GLN A 69 -25.99 -0.28 2.76
CA GLN A 69 -25.23 -0.07 4.00
C GLN A 69 -24.80 1.39 4.14
N LYS A 70 -24.93 1.92 5.36
CA LYS A 70 -24.46 3.26 5.69
C LYS A 70 -22.94 3.34 5.55
N ILE A 71 -22.47 4.39 4.90
CA ILE A 71 -21.03 4.65 4.78
C ILE A 71 -20.49 5.03 6.17
N PRO A 72 -19.43 4.38 6.66
CA PRO A 72 -18.79 4.75 7.90
C PRO A 72 -18.31 6.22 7.91
N ASP A 73 -18.43 6.89 9.05
CA ASP A 73 -18.03 8.28 9.21
C ASP A 73 -16.54 8.50 8.87
N SER A 74 -15.68 7.55 9.25
CA SER A 74 -14.26 7.58 8.90
C SER A 74 -13.99 7.58 7.39
N ILE A 75 -14.87 6.98 6.59
CA ILE A 75 -14.77 7.01 5.12
C ILE A 75 -15.34 8.31 4.57
N GLN A 76 -16.47 8.79 5.09
CA GLN A 76 -17.05 10.07 4.65
C GLN A 76 -16.08 11.23 4.88
N LYS A 77 -15.43 11.29 6.05
CA LYS A 77 -14.45 12.34 6.37
C LYS A 77 -13.20 12.31 5.49
N LEU A 78 -12.89 11.20 4.81
CA LEU A 78 -11.81 11.17 3.82
C LEU A 78 -12.05 12.14 2.66
N GLU A 79 -13.28 12.50 2.33
CA GLU A 79 -13.58 13.47 1.25
C GLU A 79 -12.96 14.85 1.53
N THR A 80 -12.78 15.19 2.81
CA THR A 80 -12.25 16.49 3.26
C THR A 80 -10.84 16.40 3.87
N HIS A 81 -10.18 15.24 3.86
CA HIS A 81 -8.88 15.04 4.51
C HIS A 81 -7.81 16.05 4.05
N ARG A 82 -7.87 16.44 2.76
CA ARG A 82 -6.93 17.42 2.18
C ARG A 82 -7.07 18.81 2.80
N HIS A 83 -8.25 19.20 3.24
CA HIS A 83 -8.46 20.48 3.94
C HIS A 83 -7.73 20.53 5.29
N ARG A 84 -7.51 19.35 5.88
CA ARG A 84 -6.71 19.17 7.10
C ARG A 84 -5.22 18.96 6.82
N GLY A 85 -4.78 19.00 5.56
CA GLY A 85 -3.39 18.75 5.16
C GLY A 85 -2.94 17.31 5.40
N LEU A 86 -3.87 16.35 5.51
CA LEU A 86 -3.56 14.94 5.75
C LEU A 86 -3.22 14.23 4.44
N ASP A 87 -2.22 13.32 4.50
CA ASP A 87 -1.94 12.37 3.45
C ASP A 87 -2.16 10.95 3.94
N PHE A 88 -2.91 10.17 3.17
CA PHE A 88 -3.16 8.75 3.46
C PHE A 88 -2.37 7.84 2.52
N TYR A 89 -1.63 6.91 3.11
CA TYR A 89 -0.96 5.82 2.42
C TYR A 89 -1.57 4.51 2.87
N ILE A 90 -2.30 3.85 1.98
CA ILE A 90 -2.99 2.61 2.28
C ILE A 90 -2.38 1.45 1.50
N ILE A 91 -2.22 0.31 2.14
CA ILE A 91 -1.75 -0.92 1.52
C ILE A 91 -2.89 -1.94 1.53
N THR A 92 -3.07 -2.60 0.40
CA THR A 92 -4.05 -3.68 0.27
C THR A 92 -3.50 -4.82 -0.59
N GLN A 93 -4.09 -5.99 -0.46
CA GLN A 93 -3.82 -7.13 -1.33
C GLN A 93 -4.51 -7.00 -2.70
N GLY A 94 -5.54 -6.18 -2.78
CA GLY A 94 -6.23 -5.89 -4.04
C GLY A 94 -7.23 -4.75 -3.89
N PRO A 95 -7.38 -3.88 -4.90
CA PRO A 95 -8.26 -2.72 -4.81
C PRO A 95 -9.72 -3.13 -4.56
N ASN A 96 -10.18 -4.24 -5.14
CA ASN A 96 -11.55 -4.72 -4.97
C ASN A 96 -11.90 -5.15 -3.53
N LEU A 97 -10.91 -5.29 -2.66
CA LEU A 97 -11.09 -5.59 -1.24
C LEU A 97 -11.34 -4.34 -0.39
N VAL A 98 -11.27 -3.15 -0.99
CA VAL A 98 -11.40 -1.86 -0.33
C VAL A 98 -12.73 -1.20 -0.72
N HIS A 99 -13.33 -0.48 0.23
CA HIS A 99 -14.60 0.24 0.02
C HIS A 99 -14.54 1.16 -1.21
N SER A 100 -15.62 1.19 -1.98
CA SER A 100 -15.69 1.94 -3.25
C SER A 100 -15.40 3.43 -3.11
N ASN A 101 -15.93 4.07 -2.05
CA ASN A 101 -15.68 5.49 -1.77
C ASN A 101 -14.20 5.77 -1.49
N VAL A 102 -13.50 4.88 -0.78
CA VAL A 102 -12.05 5.03 -0.57
C VAL A 102 -11.31 4.93 -1.89
N ARG A 103 -11.66 3.95 -2.73
CA ARG A 103 -11.05 3.77 -4.06
C ARG A 103 -11.24 4.99 -4.96
N ALA A 104 -12.42 5.63 -4.90
CA ALA A 104 -12.72 6.82 -5.68
C ALA A 104 -11.86 8.04 -5.30
N LEU A 105 -11.33 8.08 -4.09
CA LEU A 105 -10.49 9.17 -3.59
C LEU A 105 -8.99 8.97 -3.85
N VAL A 106 -8.59 7.81 -4.37
CA VAL A 106 -7.18 7.50 -4.63
C VAL A 106 -6.66 8.37 -5.79
N GLY A 107 -5.69 9.21 -5.50
CA GLY A 107 -5.00 10.04 -6.50
C GLY A 107 -3.69 9.44 -7.01
N ARG A 108 -3.28 8.27 -6.47
CA ARG A 108 -2.08 7.54 -6.92
C ARG A 108 -2.18 6.09 -6.53
N HIS A 109 -2.22 5.20 -7.50
CA HIS A 109 -2.23 3.75 -7.29
C HIS A 109 -0.93 3.12 -7.77
N VAL A 110 -0.27 2.40 -6.88
CA VAL A 110 0.95 1.67 -7.17
C VAL A 110 0.71 0.17 -7.03
N HIS A 111 1.04 -0.58 -8.06
CA HIS A 111 1.06 -2.04 -8.04
C HIS A 111 2.48 -2.58 -8.18
N LEU A 112 2.94 -3.30 -7.16
CA LEU A 112 4.22 -3.98 -7.19
C LEU A 112 4.03 -5.43 -7.61
N ARG A 113 4.81 -5.88 -8.58
CA ARG A 113 4.79 -7.25 -9.08
C ARG A 113 6.20 -7.83 -9.06
N ASP A 114 6.35 -8.97 -8.40
CA ASP A 114 7.58 -9.77 -8.46
C ASP A 114 7.42 -10.81 -9.58
N ILE A 115 8.31 -10.75 -10.57
CA ILE A 115 8.31 -11.63 -11.75
C ILE A 115 9.49 -12.62 -11.65
N GLY A 116 9.81 -13.04 -10.45
CA GLY A 116 10.87 -14.03 -10.19
C GLY A 116 12.23 -13.59 -10.73
N VAL A 117 12.79 -14.33 -11.69
CA VAL A 117 14.11 -14.06 -12.29
C VAL A 117 14.20 -12.70 -12.99
N PHE A 118 13.09 -12.16 -13.47
CA PHE A 118 13.02 -10.84 -14.11
C PHE A 118 12.93 -9.69 -13.11
N GLY A 119 12.90 -10.00 -11.79
CA GLY A 119 12.90 -9.04 -10.73
C GLY A 119 11.54 -8.41 -10.46
N ARG A 120 11.57 -7.32 -9.71
CA ARG A 120 10.37 -6.61 -9.28
C ARG A 120 10.11 -5.41 -10.18
N TRP A 121 8.82 -5.19 -10.43
CA TRP A 121 8.33 -4.10 -11.26
C TRP A 121 7.35 -3.24 -10.50
N TRP A 122 7.39 -1.92 -10.79
CA TRP A 122 6.53 -0.88 -10.30
C TRP A 122 5.62 -0.41 -11.43
N TYR A 123 4.32 -0.50 -11.21
CA TYR A 123 3.29 0.00 -12.12
C TYR A 123 2.50 1.06 -11.38
N GLU A 124 2.24 2.21 -12.03
CA GLU A 124 1.59 3.34 -11.38
C GLU A 124 0.51 3.95 -12.26
N TRP A 125 -0.60 4.30 -11.64
CA TRP A 125 -1.74 4.99 -12.23
C TRP A 125 -2.09 6.22 -11.40
N PRO A 126 -2.69 7.29 -12.04
CA PRO A 126 -3.15 8.50 -11.35
C PRO A 126 -4.44 8.29 -10.55
N GLU A 127 -5.07 7.12 -10.65
CA GLU A 127 -6.32 6.75 -9.98
C GLU A 127 -6.33 5.25 -9.69
N THR A 128 -7.35 4.75 -8.99
CA THR A 128 -7.48 3.31 -8.73
C THR A 128 -7.63 2.53 -10.03
N ALA A 129 -6.76 1.54 -10.24
CA ALA A 129 -6.84 0.57 -11.31
C ALA A 129 -7.33 -0.77 -10.75
N ASP A 130 -8.63 -1.05 -10.86
CA ASP A 130 -9.24 -2.27 -10.32
C ASP A 130 -8.65 -3.54 -10.94
N ASN A 131 -8.26 -3.48 -12.21
CA ASN A 131 -7.66 -4.57 -12.96
C ASN A 131 -6.11 -4.54 -12.96
N CYS A 132 -5.47 -3.94 -11.96
CA CYS A 132 -4.02 -3.79 -11.93
C CYS A 132 -3.23 -5.10 -12.09
N ARG A 133 -3.81 -6.26 -11.72
CA ARG A 133 -3.16 -7.57 -11.84
C ARG A 133 -3.09 -8.08 -13.28
N THR A 134 -4.08 -7.78 -14.10
CA THR A 134 -4.17 -8.20 -15.51
C THR A 134 -3.87 -7.06 -16.46
N GLY A 135 -4.30 -5.84 -16.10
CA GLY A 135 -4.14 -4.62 -16.88
C GLY A 135 -2.81 -3.88 -16.68
N TRP A 136 -1.81 -4.50 -16.07
CA TRP A 136 -0.51 -3.86 -15.82
C TRP A 136 0.18 -3.32 -17.07
N LYS A 137 -0.13 -3.92 -18.24
CA LYS A 137 0.38 -3.45 -19.54
C LYS A 137 -0.09 -2.04 -19.89
N ASN A 138 -1.22 -1.61 -19.35
CA ASN A 138 -1.83 -0.30 -19.60
C ASN A 138 -1.43 0.75 -18.54
N ALA A 139 -0.56 0.43 -17.60
CA ALA A 139 -0.08 1.39 -16.63
C ALA A 139 0.67 2.53 -17.34
N PRO A 140 0.35 3.81 -17.07
CA PRO A 140 1.07 4.96 -17.62
C PRO A 140 2.55 4.96 -17.25
N THR A 141 2.86 4.58 -16.00
CA THR A 141 4.24 4.46 -15.52
C THR A 141 4.60 3.01 -15.24
N LYS A 142 5.71 2.57 -15.82
CA LYS A 142 6.28 1.23 -15.63
C LYS A 142 7.78 1.36 -15.44
N LYS A 143 8.30 0.82 -14.34
CA LYS A 143 9.75 0.83 -14.10
C LYS A 143 10.20 -0.39 -13.32
N ARG A 144 11.42 -0.81 -13.52
CA ARG A 144 12.07 -1.78 -12.63
C ARG A 144 12.22 -1.16 -11.26
N TYR A 145 11.95 -1.97 -10.23
CA TYR A 145 12.00 -1.52 -8.86
C TYR A 145 12.92 -2.42 -8.04
N ARG A 146 13.86 -1.80 -7.32
CA ARG A 146 14.71 -2.49 -6.36
C ARG A 146 14.38 -1.98 -4.97
N LEU A 147 14.06 -2.89 -4.07
CA LEU A 147 13.91 -2.53 -2.66
C LEU A 147 15.27 -2.10 -2.09
N PRO A 148 15.35 -0.93 -1.44
CA PRO A 148 16.57 -0.52 -0.74
C PRO A 148 16.90 -1.54 0.36
N LYS A 149 18.17 -1.97 0.44
CA LYS A 149 18.59 -3.03 1.36
C LYS A 149 18.42 -2.64 2.84
N HIS A 150 18.62 -1.36 3.17
CA HIS A 150 18.53 -0.85 4.54
C HIS A 150 17.11 -0.91 5.11
N ILE A 151 16.08 -0.96 4.26
CA ILE A 151 14.67 -1.03 4.70
C ILE A 151 14.33 -2.35 5.41
N PHE A 152 15.01 -3.43 5.09
CA PHE A 152 14.72 -4.74 5.71
C PHE A 152 14.95 -4.80 7.23
N GLY A 153 15.71 -3.86 7.81
CA GLY A 153 15.88 -3.72 9.25
C GLY A 153 14.93 -2.73 9.91
N GLN A 154 14.11 -2.00 9.14
CA GLN A 154 13.30 -0.88 9.64
C GLN A 154 11.90 -1.29 10.12
N TYR A 155 11.47 -2.51 9.86
CA TYR A 155 10.17 -3.03 10.30
C TYR A 155 10.17 -4.56 10.28
N LYS A 156 9.24 -5.18 11.01
CA LYS A 156 9.02 -6.63 10.96
C LYS A 156 7.95 -6.95 9.93
N SER A 157 8.32 -7.72 8.91
CA SER A 157 7.33 -8.19 7.93
C SER A 157 6.32 -9.13 8.59
N ALA A 158 5.04 -8.84 8.46
CA ALA A 158 3.96 -9.67 8.98
C ALA A 158 3.83 -11.02 8.26
N SER A 159 4.41 -11.16 7.07
CA SER A 159 4.48 -12.44 6.37
C SER A 159 5.66 -13.24 6.90
N LEU A 160 5.40 -14.32 7.63
CA LEU A 160 6.32 -15.46 7.70
C LEU A 160 6.83 -15.72 6.30
N HIS A 161 8.16 -15.76 6.14
CA HIS A 161 8.84 -15.94 4.85
C HIS A 161 8.52 -17.31 4.23
N VAL A 162 7.30 -17.48 3.77
CA VAL A 162 7.04 -18.46 2.73
C VAL A 162 7.61 -17.82 1.45
N LYS A 163 8.87 -18.14 1.15
CA LYS A 163 9.43 -17.80 -0.16
C LYS A 163 8.50 -18.46 -1.18
N PRO A 164 7.80 -17.69 -2.04
CA PRO A 164 7.07 -18.32 -3.12
C PRO A 164 8.07 -19.17 -3.91
N GLU A 165 7.74 -20.39 -4.19
CA GLU A 165 8.55 -21.24 -5.07
C GLU A 165 8.76 -20.46 -6.37
N ARG A 166 10.02 -20.15 -6.66
CA ARG A 166 10.37 -19.42 -7.89
C ARG A 166 10.27 -20.42 -9.03
N SER A 167 9.10 -20.51 -9.63
CA SER A 167 8.95 -21.26 -10.88
C SER A 167 9.68 -20.52 -11.99
N VAL A 168 10.69 -21.13 -12.56
CA VAL A 168 11.33 -20.65 -13.79
C VAL A 168 10.39 -21.04 -14.93
N PRO A 169 9.93 -20.11 -15.77
CA PRO A 169 9.08 -20.45 -16.90
C PRO A 169 9.78 -21.50 -17.78
N PRO A 170 9.11 -22.57 -18.22
CA PRO A 170 9.71 -23.63 -19.03
C PRO A 170 10.36 -23.13 -20.34
N VAL A 171 9.88 -22.02 -20.87
CA VAL A 171 10.45 -21.32 -22.03
C VAL A 171 11.92 -20.93 -21.82
N LEU A 172 12.36 -20.70 -20.57
CA LEU A 172 13.76 -20.36 -20.32
C LEU A 172 14.70 -21.56 -20.52
N PHE A 173 14.21 -22.79 -20.39
CA PHE A 173 15.00 -24.00 -20.61
C PHE A 173 15.21 -24.32 -22.10
N VAL A 174 14.34 -23.81 -22.98
CA VAL A 174 14.44 -24.01 -24.43
C VAL A 174 15.58 -23.16 -25.04
N PHE A 175 15.95 -22.04 -24.41
CA PHE A 175 17.05 -21.18 -24.87
C PHE A 175 18.42 -21.55 -24.30
N LEU A 176 18.50 -22.51 -23.38
CA LEU A 176 19.76 -22.96 -22.77
C LEU A 176 20.20 -24.36 -23.26
N ALA A 177 19.42 -24.99 -24.13
CA ALA A 177 19.74 -26.26 -24.81
C ALA A 177 20.24 -26.00 -26.24
#